data_4c0b2d70fbce7d70bd97a5e2f85621b2
#
_entry.id   4c0b2d70fbce7d70bd97a5e2f85621b2
#
_cell.length_a   1.000
_cell.length_b   1.000
_cell.length_c   1.000
_cell.angle_alpha   90.00
_cell.angle_beta   90.00
_cell.angle_gamma   90.00
#
_symmetry.space_group_name_H-M   'P 1'
#
loop_
_entity.id
_entity.type
_entity.pdbx_description
1 polymer ?
#
loop_
_entity_poly.entity_id
_entity_poly.type
_entity_poly.pdbx_seq_one_letter_code
_entity_poly.pdbx_strand_id
1 'polypeptide(L)'
;FVMLRKVYKPAVLVIPGGGYTFLSITNEGISIAKWLNSIGIDAFMLKHRLPNNYSGPCKQIVATQDAFRAIELIRENSSKWKIDSNNVGVIGFSAGGHLASTISTKGTLNINKPNFAVLVYPVITMSLDSKTWTFNSLFGKNPNPDIIKKYSNDLFVDNKTPPTILIHSNNDEGTPPENSLSYYSALRKNNIPAALHIWEDGGHGYGLGKGRGTIESWPKIVHEWMKVRNIID
;
A
#
# COMPACT_ATOMS: atom_id res chain seq x y z
N PHE A 1 1.99 -8.12 -42.82
CA PHE A 1 1.85 -8.81 -41.49
C PHE A 1 1.79 -7.74 -40.41
N VAL A 2 0.58 -7.45 -39.90
CA VAL A 2 0.44 -6.62 -38.71
C VAL A 2 0.67 -7.54 -37.53
N MET A 3 1.84 -7.47 -36.89
CA MET A 3 2.08 -8.12 -35.61
C MET A 3 1.25 -7.41 -34.55
N LEU A 4 0.11 -7.97 -34.20
CA LEU A 4 -0.62 -7.53 -32.99
C LEU A 4 0.26 -7.89 -31.75
N ARG A 5 1.00 -6.92 -31.23
CA ARG A 5 1.67 -7.07 -29.94
C ARG A 5 0.59 -7.42 -28.92
N LYS A 6 0.74 -8.55 -28.23
CA LYS A 6 -0.05 -8.84 -27.02
C LYS A 6 0.22 -7.69 -26.03
N VAL A 7 -0.75 -6.82 -25.85
CA VAL A 7 -0.64 -5.73 -24.86
C VAL A 7 -0.84 -6.37 -23.49
N TYR A 8 0.26 -6.54 -22.75
CA TYR A 8 0.23 -6.90 -21.35
C TYR A 8 -0.01 -5.61 -20.54
N LYS A 9 -0.92 -5.67 -19.55
CA LYS A 9 -1.28 -4.52 -18.73
C LYS A 9 -0.54 -4.51 -17.40
N PRO A 10 -0.29 -3.34 -16.80
CA PRO A 10 0.13 -3.29 -15.42
C PRO A 10 -0.96 -3.84 -14.50
N ALA A 11 -0.58 -4.34 -13.34
CA ALA A 11 -1.50 -4.81 -12.32
C ALA A 11 -1.21 -4.16 -10.97
N VAL A 12 -2.24 -3.98 -10.15
CA VAL A 12 -2.11 -3.43 -8.79
C VAL A 12 -2.84 -4.30 -7.80
N LEU A 13 -2.14 -4.72 -6.75
CA LEU A 13 -2.73 -5.31 -5.56
C LEU A 13 -3.30 -4.19 -4.68
N VAL A 14 -4.62 -4.18 -4.48
CA VAL A 14 -5.34 -3.21 -3.65
C VAL A 14 -5.50 -3.77 -2.25
N ILE A 15 -4.94 -3.10 -1.25
CA ILE A 15 -4.97 -3.51 0.16
C ILE A 15 -5.79 -2.50 0.97
N PRO A 16 -7.07 -2.80 1.29
CA PRO A 16 -7.91 -1.94 2.11
C PRO A 16 -7.37 -1.79 3.54
N GLY A 17 -7.67 -0.65 4.17
CA GLY A 17 -7.45 -0.42 5.59
C GLY A 17 -8.52 -1.05 6.48
N GLY A 18 -8.57 -0.59 7.74
CA GLY A 18 -9.51 -1.06 8.76
C GLY A 18 -8.81 -1.48 10.06
N GLY A 19 -7.61 -0.92 10.35
CA GLY A 19 -6.90 -1.10 11.62
C GLY A 19 -6.54 -2.55 11.95
N TYR A 20 -6.48 -3.43 10.96
CA TYR A 20 -6.38 -4.89 11.13
C TYR A 20 -7.53 -5.53 11.92
N THR A 21 -8.65 -4.81 12.14
CA THR A 21 -9.86 -5.32 12.82
C THR A 21 -10.97 -5.67 11.85
N PHE A 22 -11.03 -4.97 10.73
CA PHE A 22 -11.93 -5.22 9.60
C PHE A 22 -11.23 -4.85 8.29
N LEU A 23 -11.92 -4.96 7.16
CA LEU A 23 -11.46 -4.51 5.85
C LEU A 23 -12.46 -3.52 5.26
N SER A 24 -11.99 -2.32 4.88
CA SER A 24 -12.78 -1.28 4.21
C SER A 24 -13.02 -1.64 2.73
N ILE A 25 -13.69 -2.79 2.50
CA ILE A 25 -13.80 -3.43 1.19
C ILE A 25 -14.47 -2.52 0.15
N THR A 26 -15.53 -1.82 0.52
CA THR A 26 -16.29 -0.99 -0.44
C THR A 26 -15.53 0.27 -0.80
N ASN A 27 -15.08 1.03 0.20
CA ASN A 27 -14.48 2.35 0.00
C ASN A 27 -13.04 2.26 -0.53
N GLU A 28 -12.21 1.44 0.13
CA GLU A 28 -10.77 1.35 -0.15
C GLU A 28 -10.39 0.10 -0.97
N GLY A 29 -11.36 -0.75 -1.27
CA GLY A 29 -11.22 -1.93 -2.12
C GLY A 29 -11.89 -1.73 -3.47
N ILE A 30 -13.22 -1.94 -3.53
CA ILE A 30 -14.00 -1.98 -4.78
C ILE A 30 -13.95 -0.64 -5.53
N SER A 31 -14.11 0.49 -4.81
CA SER A 31 -14.08 1.82 -5.44
C SER A 31 -12.72 2.11 -6.06
N ILE A 32 -11.64 1.72 -5.40
CA ILE A 32 -10.26 1.87 -5.88
C ILE A 32 -10.00 0.95 -7.08
N ALA A 33 -10.43 -0.31 -7.02
CA ALA A 33 -10.29 -1.24 -8.14
C ALA A 33 -11.00 -0.73 -9.40
N LYS A 34 -12.22 -0.18 -9.25
CA LYS A 34 -12.95 0.44 -10.35
C LYS A 34 -12.22 1.65 -10.94
N TRP A 35 -11.64 2.50 -10.09
CA TRP A 35 -10.82 3.62 -10.56
C TRP A 35 -9.58 3.14 -11.31
N LEU A 36 -8.82 2.18 -10.78
CA LEU A 36 -7.65 1.62 -11.47
C LEU A 36 -8.03 1.03 -12.83
N ASN A 37 -9.13 0.28 -12.91
CA ASN A 37 -9.61 -0.27 -14.17
C ASN A 37 -9.97 0.84 -15.19
N SER A 38 -10.52 1.97 -14.73
CA SER A 38 -10.87 3.10 -15.60
C SER A 38 -9.66 3.80 -16.24
N ILE A 39 -8.47 3.60 -15.66
CA ILE A 39 -7.18 4.13 -16.17
C ILE A 39 -6.30 3.03 -16.78
N GLY A 40 -6.87 1.85 -17.10
CA GLY A 40 -6.20 0.78 -17.85
C GLY A 40 -5.35 -0.18 -17.01
N ILE A 41 -5.47 -0.18 -15.68
CA ILE A 41 -4.73 -1.04 -14.75
C ILE A 41 -5.63 -2.18 -14.27
N ASP A 42 -5.16 -3.42 -14.33
CA ASP A 42 -5.87 -4.55 -13.75
C ASP A 42 -5.68 -4.56 -12.22
N ALA A 43 -6.79 -4.60 -11.48
CA ALA A 43 -6.81 -4.47 -10.03
C ALA A 43 -7.20 -5.78 -9.34
N PHE A 44 -6.43 -6.17 -8.32
CA PHE A 44 -6.67 -7.34 -7.49
C PHE A 44 -6.89 -6.89 -6.04
N MET A 45 -8.11 -6.98 -5.54
CA MET A 45 -8.42 -6.62 -4.15
C MET A 45 -8.06 -7.76 -3.21
N LEU A 46 -7.22 -7.48 -2.22
CA LEU A 46 -6.82 -8.44 -1.20
C LEU A 46 -7.82 -8.48 -0.04
N LYS A 47 -8.43 -9.64 0.16
CA LYS A 47 -9.16 -9.96 1.38
C LYS A 47 -8.24 -10.80 2.29
N HIS A 48 -7.30 -10.14 2.96
CA HIS A 48 -6.34 -10.83 3.84
C HIS A 48 -6.96 -11.26 5.16
N ARG A 49 -6.34 -12.24 5.79
CA ARG A 49 -6.67 -12.66 7.16
C ARG A 49 -6.41 -11.53 8.15
N LEU A 50 -7.26 -11.41 9.15
CA LEU A 50 -7.14 -10.39 10.20
C LEU A 50 -6.46 -10.97 11.43
N PRO A 51 -5.45 -10.29 12.01
CA PRO A 51 -4.70 -10.77 13.18
C PRO A 51 -5.57 -11.10 14.39
N ASN A 52 -6.65 -10.35 14.60
CA ASN A 52 -7.57 -10.52 15.73
C ASN A 52 -8.41 -11.81 15.67
N ASN A 53 -8.51 -12.47 14.53
CA ASN A 53 -9.21 -13.73 14.36
C ASN A 53 -8.30 -14.95 14.65
N TYR A 54 -7.04 -14.69 14.98
CA TYR A 54 -6.04 -15.72 15.26
C TYR A 54 -5.47 -15.51 16.66
N SER A 55 -5.70 -16.49 17.54
CA SER A 55 -4.98 -16.57 18.81
C SER A 55 -3.64 -17.28 18.58
N GLY A 56 -2.55 -16.73 19.11
CA GLY A 56 -1.24 -17.36 19.06
C GLY A 56 -0.13 -16.52 18.43
N PRO A 57 1.09 -17.06 18.34
CA PRO A 57 2.30 -16.32 17.99
C PRO A 57 2.35 -15.85 16.53
N CYS A 58 1.48 -16.37 15.67
CA CYS A 58 1.49 -16.08 14.23
C CYS A 58 0.54 -14.94 13.82
N LYS A 59 -0.24 -14.37 14.75
CA LYS A 59 -1.25 -13.36 14.40
C LYS A 59 -0.70 -12.14 13.63
N GLN A 60 0.51 -11.72 13.93
CA GLN A 60 1.12 -10.55 13.27
C GLN A 60 1.57 -10.81 11.83
N ILE A 61 1.81 -12.09 11.46
CA ILE A 61 2.39 -12.41 10.15
C ILE A 61 1.36 -12.88 9.12
N VAL A 62 0.14 -13.25 9.53
CA VAL A 62 -0.85 -13.87 8.62
C VAL A 62 -1.23 -12.94 7.45
N ALA A 63 -1.47 -11.65 7.72
CA ALA A 63 -1.77 -10.67 6.68
C ALA A 63 -0.60 -10.48 5.71
N THR A 64 0.64 -10.44 6.23
CA THR A 64 1.86 -10.31 5.42
C THR A 64 2.07 -11.54 4.52
N GLN A 65 1.82 -12.74 5.02
CA GLN A 65 1.87 -13.97 4.21
C GLN A 65 0.85 -13.92 3.07
N ASP A 66 -0.38 -13.48 3.36
CA ASP A 66 -1.43 -13.35 2.35
C ASP A 66 -1.05 -12.32 1.27
N ALA A 67 -0.48 -11.18 1.67
CA ALA A 67 -0.07 -10.14 0.73
C ALA A 67 1.12 -10.58 -0.16
N PHE A 68 2.10 -11.26 0.40
CA PHE A 68 3.18 -11.85 -0.38
C PHE A 68 2.65 -12.89 -1.37
N ARG A 69 1.79 -13.80 -0.91
CA ARG A 69 1.21 -14.82 -1.77
C ARG A 69 0.33 -14.23 -2.88
N ALA A 70 -0.36 -13.13 -2.62
CA ALA A 70 -1.16 -12.42 -3.63
C ALA A 70 -0.27 -11.89 -4.78
N ILE A 71 0.86 -11.23 -4.49
CA ILE A 71 1.81 -10.78 -5.52
C ILE A 71 2.38 -11.96 -6.31
N GLU A 72 2.74 -13.05 -5.64
CA GLU A 72 3.21 -14.28 -6.30
C GLU A 72 2.17 -14.83 -7.26
N LEU A 73 0.91 -14.97 -6.81
CA LEU A 73 -0.19 -15.46 -7.65
C LEU A 73 -0.45 -14.59 -8.88
N ILE A 74 -0.36 -13.24 -8.73
CA ILE A 74 -0.50 -12.32 -9.87
C ILE A 74 0.60 -12.59 -10.91
N ARG A 75 1.84 -12.76 -10.46
CA ARG A 75 2.98 -13.04 -11.35
C ARG A 75 2.93 -14.42 -11.97
N GLU A 76 2.62 -15.45 -11.20
CA GLU A 76 2.47 -16.83 -11.68
C GLU A 76 1.41 -16.96 -12.78
N ASN A 77 0.34 -16.17 -12.69
CA ASN A 77 -0.76 -16.17 -13.65
C ASN A 77 -0.66 -15.04 -14.70
N SER A 78 0.43 -14.31 -14.76
CA SER A 78 0.61 -13.13 -15.62
C SER A 78 0.33 -13.41 -17.09
N SER A 79 0.82 -14.53 -17.62
CA SER A 79 0.57 -14.94 -19.00
C SER A 79 -0.92 -15.22 -19.27
N LYS A 80 -1.60 -15.90 -18.35
CA LYS A 80 -3.04 -16.23 -18.42
C LYS A 80 -3.91 -14.98 -18.37
N TRP A 81 -3.56 -14.03 -17.51
CA TRP A 81 -4.34 -12.80 -17.26
C TRP A 81 -3.87 -11.62 -18.12
N LYS A 82 -2.84 -11.81 -18.97
CA LYS A 82 -2.23 -10.79 -19.83
C LYS A 82 -1.68 -9.60 -19.02
N ILE A 83 -1.03 -9.90 -17.91
CA ILE A 83 -0.38 -8.94 -17.01
C ILE A 83 1.11 -8.89 -17.32
N ASP A 84 1.69 -7.69 -17.30
CA ASP A 84 3.14 -7.53 -17.28
C ASP A 84 3.67 -7.85 -15.88
N SER A 85 4.33 -9.01 -15.74
CA SER A 85 4.90 -9.48 -14.47
C SER A 85 5.96 -8.55 -13.89
N ASN A 86 6.56 -7.69 -14.71
CA ASN A 86 7.53 -6.68 -14.29
C ASN A 86 6.88 -5.34 -13.93
N ASN A 87 5.56 -5.24 -14.01
CA ASN A 87 4.80 -4.03 -13.71
C ASN A 87 3.61 -4.32 -12.77
N VAL A 88 3.92 -5.01 -11.66
CA VAL A 88 2.96 -5.37 -10.61
C VAL A 88 3.19 -4.47 -9.41
N GLY A 89 2.30 -3.52 -9.16
CA GLY A 89 2.36 -2.59 -8.04
C GLY A 89 1.46 -2.96 -6.87
N VAL A 90 1.50 -2.13 -5.85
CA VAL A 90 0.61 -2.19 -4.69
C VAL A 90 0.02 -0.82 -4.38
N ILE A 91 -1.25 -0.76 -3.99
CA ILE A 91 -1.86 0.40 -3.35
C ILE A 91 -2.42 -0.03 -2.00
N GLY A 92 -2.09 0.72 -0.94
CA GLY A 92 -2.54 0.40 0.41
C GLY A 92 -3.03 1.62 1.18
N PHE A 93 -4.08 1.43 1.98
CA PHE A 93 -4.79 2.45 2.72
C PHE A 93 -4.66 2.21 4.24
N SER A 94 -4.29 3.23 5.03
CA SER A 94 -4.26 3.10 6.50
C SER A 94 -3.44 1.88 6.97
N ALA A 95 -4.02 0.95 7.70
CA ALA A 95 -3.40 -0.34 8.05
C ALA A 95 -3.03 -1.18 6.81
N GLY A 96 -3.80 -1.08 5.71
CA GLY A 96 -3.44 -1.65 4.41
C GLY A 96 -2.21 -0.98 3.81
N GLY A 97 -1.98 0.30 4.07
CA GLY A 97 -0.75 1.02 3.76
C GLY A 97 0.46 0.49 4.54
N HIS A 98 0.25 0.11 5.81
CA HIS A 98 1.26 -0.60 6.59
C HIS A 98 1.62 -1.95 5.94
N LEU A 99 0.62 -2.72 5.52
CA LEU A 99 0.86 -4.01 4.87
C LEU A 99 1.53 -3.84 3.50
N ALA A 100 1.12 -2.82 2.71
CA ALA A 100 1.74 -2.48 1.44
C ALA A 100 3.21 -2.07 1.60
N SER A 101 3.54 -1.22 2.58
CA SER A 101 4.92 -0.84 2.89
C SER A 101 5.74 -2.02 3.44
N THR A 102 5.10 -2.94 4.17
CA THR A 102 5.77 -4.18 4.64
C THR A 102 6.24 -5.04 3.48
N ILE A 103 5.38 -5.32 2.49
CA ILE A 103 5.79 -6.13 1.33
C ILE A 103 6.74 -5.38 0.40
N SER A 104 6.70 -4.05 0.39
CA SER A 104 7.61 -3.19 -0.36
C SER A 104 9.04 -3.22 0.20
N THR A 105 9.19 -3.28 1.52
CA THR A 105 10.50 -3.29 2.18
C THR A 105 11.06 -4.71 2.38
N LYS A 106 10.20 -5.68 2.73
CA LYS A 106 10.63 -7.03 3.15
C LYS A 106 10.44 -8.11 2.09
N GLY A 107 9.84 -7.80 0.96
CA GLY A 107 9.63 -8.74 -0.15
C GLY A 107 10.93 -9.07 -0.88
N THR A 108 10.89 -10.17 -1.64
CA THR A 108 11.97 -10.61 -2.53
C THR A 108 11.71 -10.10 -3.95
N LEU A 109 12.72 -9.45 -4.56
CA LEU A 109 12.65 -8.93 -5.92
C LEU A 109 12.21 -10.03 -6.90
N ASN A 110 11.37 -9.64 -7.85
CA ASN A 110 10.82 -10.50 -8.91
C ASN A 110 10.00 -11.71 -8.43
N ILE A 111 9.80 -11.86 -7.11
CA ILE A 111 8.96 -12.90 -6.52
C ILE A 111 7.72 -12.26 -5.91
N ASN A 112 7.85 -11.59 -4.78
CA ASN A 112 6.72 -11.03 -4.04
C ASN A 112 6.91 -9.57 -3.58
N LYS A 113 8.00 -8.89 -3.96
CA LYS A 113 8.16 -7.45 -3.81
C LYS A 113 7.45 -6.73 -4.97
N PRO A 114 6.58 -5.73 -4.74
CA PRO A 114 5.95 -4.97 -5.80
C PRO A 114 6.99 -4.13 -6.58
N ASN A 115 6.66 -3.75 -7.83
CA ASN A 115 7.51 -2.92 -8.67
C ASN A 115 7.33 -1.41 -8.39
N PHE A 116 6.20 -1.02 -7.82
CA PHE A 116 5.91 0.35 -7.35
C PHE A 116 4.89 0.31 -6.22
N ALA A 117 4.81 1.37 -5.43
CA ALA A 117 3.86 1.48 -4.33
C ALA A 117 3.13 2.82 -4.32
N VAL A 118 1.84 2.78 -4.02
CA VAL A 118 0.98 3.93 -3.70
C VAL A 118 0.49 3.76 -2.27
N LEU A 119 0.86 4.67 -1.39
CA LEU A 119 0.51 4.59 0.03
C LEU A 119 -0.39 5.77 0.40
N VAL A 120 -1.62 5.49 0.81
CA VAL A 120 -2.64 6.50 1.08
C VAL A 120 -2.94 6.51 2.58
N TYR A 121 -2.67 7.62 3.23
CA TYR A 121 -2.69 7.78 4.71
C TYR A 121 -2.18 6.56 5.47
N PRO A 122 -0.98 6.08 5.12
CA PRO A 122 -0.50 4.80 5.60
C PRO A 122 -0.08 4.86 7.06
N VAL A 123 -0.34 3.80 7.82
CA VAL A 123 0.45 3.51 9.02
C VAL A 123 1.83 3.03 8.57
N ILE A 124 2.88 3.55 9.15
CA ILE A 124 4.28 3.21 8.82
C ILE A 124 5.08 2.84 10.07
N THR A 125 5.16 3.78 11.03
CA THR A 125 5.91 3.55 12.26
C THR A 125 4.97 3.20 13.41
N MET A 126 5.28 2.13 14.11
CA MET A 126 4.45 1.67 15.22
C MET A 126 4.63 2.52 16.49
N SER A 127 5.71 3.28 16.59
CA SER A 127 5.92 4.18 17.73
C SER A 127 4.93 5.35 17.76
N LEU A 128 4.54 5.88 16.57
CA LEU A 128 3.54 6.94 16.46
C LEU A 128 2.11 6.41 16.59
N ASP A 129 1.90 5.15 16.20
CA ASP A 129 0.59 4.49 16.20
C ASP A 129 0.30 3.71 17.50
N SER A 130 1.09 3.93 18.56
CA SER A 130 1.04 3.13 19.78
C SER A 130 -0.29 3.14 20.53
N LYS A 131 -1.19 4.07 20.21
CA LYS A 131 -2.51 4.20 20.81
C LYS A 131 -3.66 3.91 19.86
N THR A 132 -3.37 3.52 18.61
CA THR A 132 -4.38 3.31 17.59
C THR A 132 -4.85 1.85 17.52
N TRP A 133 -5.90 1.62 16.74
CA TRP A 133 -6.43 0.28 16.48
C TRP A 133 -5.40 -0.65 15.85
N THR A 134 -4.62 -0.15 14.89
CA THR A 134 -3.58 -0.91 14.17
C THR A 134 -2.58 -1.52 15.14
N PHE A 135 -2.05 -0.70 16.06
CA PHE A 135 -1.11 -1.15 17.08
C PHE A 135 -1.70 -2.23 17.99
N ASN A 136 -2.87 -1.93 18.55
CA ASN A 136 -3.55 -2.86 19.48
C ASN A 136 -3.93 -4.18 18.80
N SER A 137 -4.36 -4.12 17.54
CA SER A 137 -4.74 -5.32 16.76
C SER A 137 -3.54 -6.23 16.50
N LEU A 138 -2.38 -5.64 16.20
CA LEU A 138 -1.16 -6.40 15.91
C LEU A 138 -0.49 -6.93 17.18
N PHE A 139 -0.40 -6.13 18.24
CA PHE A 139 0.49 -6.42 19.35
C PHE A 139 -0.23 -6.62 20.69
N GLY A 140 -1.46 -6.12 20.86
CA GLY A 140 -2.13 -6.07 22.16
C GLY A 140 -1.56 -4.96 23.05
N LYS A 141 -1.77 -5.09 24.38
CA LYS A 141 -1.54 -3.99 25.33
C LYS A 141 -0.06 -3.72 25.67
N ASN A 142 0.78 -4.75 25.72
CA ASN A 142 2.16 -4.66 26.19
C ASN A 142 3.13 -5.42 25.25
N PRO A 143 3.39 -4.93 24.05
CA PRO A 143 4.31 -5.59 23.12
C PRO A 143 5.77 -5.40 23.55
N ASN A 144 6.62 -6.36 23.18
CA ASN A 144 8.07 -6.22 23.26
C ASN A 144 8.53 -5.07 22.36
N PRO A 145 9.43 -4.15 22.80
CA PRO A 145 9.99 -3.08 21.99
C PRO A 145 10.60 -3.52 20.66
N ASP A 146 11.19 -4.72 20.61
CA ASP A 146 11.78 -5.26 19.37
C ASP A 146 10.72 -5.58 18.31
N ILE A 147 9.50 -5.95 18.73
CA ILE A 147 8.37 -6.13 17.82
C ILE A 147 7.96 -4.79 17.22
N ILE A 148 7.92 -3.72 18.01
CA ILE A 148 7.60 -2.36 17.52
C ILE A 148 8.55 -1.95 16.40
N LYS A 149 9.86 -2.10 16.62
CA LYS A 149 10.88 -1.83 15.61
C LYS A 149 10.69 -2.69 14.38
N LYS A 150 10.46 -4.00 14.56
CA LYS A 150 10.26 -4.95 13.45
C LYS A 150 9.10 -4.58 12.52
N TYR A 151 8.10 -3.88 13.02
CA TYR A 151 6.91 -3.48 12.26
C TYR A 151 6.89 -1.98 11.89
N SER A 152 7.92 -1.22 12.23
CA SER A 152 8.13 0.15 11.77
C SER A 152 8.86 0.13 10.42
N ASN A 153 8.10 0.27 9.33
CA ASN A 153 8.59 -0.05 7.97
C ASN A 153 9.56 1.00 7.41
N ASP A 154 9.58 2.21 7.93
CA ASP A 154 10.59 3.23 7.61
C ASP A 154 12.02 2.79 7.97
N LEU A 155 12.17 1.92 8.97
CA LEU A 155 13.48 1.38 9.38
C LEU A 155 14.02 0.30 8.42
N PHE A 156 13.21 -0.20 7.49
CA PHE A 156 13.56 -1.28 6.57
C PHE A 156 13.65 -0.84 5.11
N VAL A 157 13.56 0.46 4.86
CA VAL A 157 13.78 1.00 3.52
C VAL A 157 15.24 0.82 3.13
N ASP A 158 15.46 0.21 1.98
CA ASP A 158 16.77 -0.05 1.39
C ASP A 158 16.79 0.33 -0.10
N ASN A 159 17.91 0.14 -0.76
CA ASN A 159 18.09 0.43 -2.19
C ASN A 159 17.30 -0.50 -3.14
N LYS A 160 16.60 -1.50 -2.60
CA LYS A 160 15.70 -2.42 -3.34
C LYS A 160 14.23 -2.10 -3.09
N THR A 161 13.93 -1.13 -2.26
CA THR A 161 12.55 -0.64 -2.02
C THR A 161 12.02 0.00 -3.30
N PRO A 162 10.78 -0.28 -3.74
CA PRO A 162 10.28 0.23 -5.01
C PRO A 162 10.01 1.74 -4.98
N PRO A 163 9.97 2.41 -6.15
CA PRO A 163 9.47 3.77 -6.28
C PRO A 163 8.09 3.91 -5.62
N THR A 164 7.90 4.97 -4.83
CA THR A 164 6.72 5.12 -4.00
C THR A 164 6.16 6.54 -4.08
N ILE A 165 4.83 6.65 -4.20
CA ILE A 165 4.09 7.89 -3.95
C ILE A 165 3.27 7.76 -2.68
N LEU A 166 3.32 8.81 -1.84
CA LEU A 166 2.57 8.90 -0.58
C LEU A 166 1.53 10.03 -0.69
N ILE A 167 0.34 9.76 -0.20
CA ILE A 167 -0.83 10.64 -0.20
C ILE A 167 -1.33 10.74 1.23
N HIS A 168 -1.46 11.97 1.77
CA HIS A 168 -1.91 12.17 3.15
C HIS A 168 -2.70 13.48 3.31
N SER A 169 -3.40 13.64 4.42
CA SER A 169 -3.97 14.91 4.87
C SER A 169 -3.35 15.34 6.20
N ASN A 170 -3.12 16.65 6.35
CA ASN A 170 -2.48 17.22 7.52
C ASN A 170 -3.32 17.06 8.80
N ASN A 171 -4.65 17.09 8.64
CA ASN A 171 -5.62 16.95 9.73
C ASN A 171 -6.07 15.49 9.96
N ASP A 172 -5.25 14.50 9.60
CA ASP A 172 -5.53 13.09 9.85
C ASP A 172 -5.26 12.73 11.33
N GLU A 173 -6.35 12.64 12.12
CA GLU A 173 -6.29 12.25 13.53
C GLU A 173 -6.21 10.73 13.73
N GLY A 174 -6.55 9.95 12.71
CA GLY A 174 -6.51 8.46 12.76
C GLY A 174 -5.11 7.90 12.53
N THR A 175 -4.36 8.53 11.63
CA THR A 175 -2.96 8.19 11.32
C THR A 175 -2.20 9.48 11.08
N PRO A 176 -1.34 9.94 11.98
CA PRO A 176 -0.62 11.20 11.83
C PRO A 176 0.25 11.23 10.55
N PRO A 177 0.29 12.38 9.82
CA PRO A 177 1.05 12.51 8.56
C PRO A 177 2.55 12.28 8.70
N GLU A 178 3.08 12.33 9.92
CA GLU A 178 4.45 11.96 10.27
C GLU A 178 4.81 10.53 9.83
N ASN A 179 3.83 9.63 9.73
CA ASN A 179 4.03 8.30 9.13
C ASN A 179 4.51 8.41 7.68
N SER A 180 3.86 9.23 6.87
CA SER A 180 4.27 9.47 5.48
C SER A 180 5.58 10.24 5.40
N LEU A 181 5.80 11.21 6.28
CA LEU A 181 7.05 11.99 6.34
C LEU A 181 8.26 11.11 6.68
N SER A 182 8.14 10.20 7.67
CA SER A 182 9.23 9.30 8.05
C SER A 182 9.59 8.34 6.92
N TYR A 183 8.58 7.74 6.26
CA TYR A 183 8.83 6.83 5.15
C TYR A 183 9.42 7.54 3.93
N TYR A 184 8.91 8.72 3.58
CA TYR A 184 9.47 9.55 2.52
C TYR A 184 10.93 9.93 2.79
N SER A 185 11.25 10.31 4.03
CA SER A 185 12.63 10.62 4.43
C SER A 185 13.55 9.41 4.29
N ALA A 186 13.07 8.20 4.68
CA ALA A 186 13.82 6.97 4.52
C ALA A 186 14.04 6.59 3.05
N LEU A 187 13.02 6.77 2.18
CA LEU A 187 13.13 6.57 0.73
C LEU A 187 14.19 7.50 0.13
N ARG A 188 14.15 8.79 0.46
CA ARG A 188 15.15 9.77 -0.01
C ARG A 188 16.57 9.44 0.43
N LYS A 189 16.75 9.05 1.69
CA LYS A 189 18.06 8.64 2.24
C LYS A 189 18.66 7.46 1.48
N ASN A 190 17.82 6.58 0.93
CA ASN A 190 18.24 5.41 0.16
C ASN A 190 18.20 5.65 -1.36
N ASN A 191 18.06 6.91 -1.83
CA ASN A 191 18.00 7.30 -3.24
C ASN A 191 16.85 6.62 -4.02
N ILE A 192 15.75 6.28 -3.36
CA ILE A 192 14.56 5.71 -4.00
C ILE A 192 13.71 6.87 -4.56
N PRO A 193 13.27 6.78 -5.82
CA PRO A 193 12.33 7.75 -6.38
C PRO A 193 11.04 7.80 -5.56
N ALA A 194 10.72 8.97 -5.00
CA ALA A 194 9.59 9.14 -4.11
C ALA A 194 8.87 10.47 -4.36
N ALA A 195 7.54 10.46 -4.24
CA ALA A 195 6.71 11.65 -4.18
C ALA A 195 5.89 11.63 -2.89
N LEU A 196 5.64 12.82 -2.33
CA LEU A 196 4.79 13.00 -1.15
C LEU A 196 3.87 14.18 -1.38
N HIS A 197 2.57 13.99 -1.20
CA HIS A 197 1.57 15.03 -1.27
C HIS A 197 0.75 15.03 0.02
N ILE A 198 0.69 16.18 0.67
CA ILE A 198 -0.09 16.40 1.90
C ILE A 198 -1.03 17.56 1.64
N TRP A 199 -2.33 17.32 1.79
CA TRP A 199 -3.37 18.35 1.75
C TRP A 199 -3.66 18.86 3.17
N GLU A 200 -4.07 20.11 3.28
CA GLU A 200 -4.44 20.72 4.56
C GLU A 200 -5.60 19.95 5.21
N ASP A 201 -6.64 19.65 4.41
CA ASP A 201 -7.83 18.93 4.84
C ASP A 201 -8.05 17.63 4.10
N GLY A 202 -8.79 16.70 4.75
CA GLY A 202 -9.14 15.40 4.20
C GLY A 202 -9.53 14.42 5.30
N GLY A 203 -8.93 14.56 6.49
CA GLY A 203 -9.10 13.63 7.60
C GLY A 203 -8.55 12.25 7.28
N HIS A 204 -9.13 11.21 7.91
CA HIS A 204 -8.77 9.81 7.68
C HIS A 204 -9.85 9.06 6.88
N GLY A 205 -9.45 7.99 6.17
CA GLY A 205 -10.40 7.05 5.56
C GLY A 205 -11.20 7.61 4.38
N TYR A 206 -10.68 8.60 3.67
CA TYR A 206 -11.41 9.27 2.59
C TYR A 206 -11.55 8.44 1.30
N GLY A 207 -10.87 7.30 1.15
CA GLY A 207 -10.91 6.52 -0.09
C GLY A 207 -10.52 7.36 -1.30
N LEU A 208 -11.41 7.48 -2.30
CA LEU A 208 -11.19 8.37 -3.46
C LEU A 208 -11.32 9.87 -3.16
N GLY A 209 -11.67 10.26 -1.94
CA GLY A 209 -11.81 11.66 -1.52
C GLY A 209 -13.00 12.40 -2.14
N LYS A 210 -13.96 11.72 -2.75
CA LYS A 210 -15.10 12.33 -3.42
C LYS A 210 -15.92 13.21 -2.48
N GLY A 211 -16.11 14.48 -2.86
CA GLY A 211 -16.84 15.48 -2.09
C GLY A 211 -16.11 15.95 -0.81
N ARG A 212 -14.81 15.70 -0.68
CA ARG A 212 -13.99 16.12 0.47
C ARG A 212 -12.99 17.25 0.14
N GLY A 213 -13.39 18.17 -0.73
CA GLY A 213 -12.57 19.33 -1.08
C GLY A 213 -11.35 18.96 -1.93
N THR A 214 -10.22 19.61 -1.67
CA THR A 214 -9.02 19.51 -2.51
C THR A 214 -8.39 18.12 -2.53
N ILE A 215 -8.61 17.30 -1.48
CA ILE A 215 -8.10 15.92 -1.42
C ILE A 215 -8.70 15.03 -2.54
N GLU A 216 -9.86 15.40 -3.11
CA GLU A 216 -10.45 14.67 -4.25
C GLU A 216 -9.55 14.62 -5.48
N SER A 217 -8.55 15.49 -5.56
CA SER A 217 -7.57 15.53 -6.66
C SER A 217 -6.51 14.42 -6.62
N TRP A 218 -6.34 13.71 -5.51
CA TRP A 218 -5.23 12.76 -5.35
C TRP A 218 -5.21 11.62 -6.40
N PRO A 219 -6.35 11.06 -6.87
CA PRO A 219 -6.31 10.02 -7.89
C PRO A 219 -5.70 10.50 -9.20
N LYS A 220 -5.96 11.78 -9.58
CA LYS A 220 -5.36 12.40 -10.75
C LYS A 220 -3.84 12.56 -10.58
N ILE A 221 -3.38 12.95 -9.40
CA ILE A 221 -1.94 13.10 -9.12
C ILE A 221 -1.23 11.75 -9.21
N VAL A 222 -1.81 10.70 -8.65
CA VAL A 222 -1.26 9.35 -8.74
C VAL A 222 -1.25 8.85 -10.20
N HIS A 223 -2.30 9.13 -10.97
CA HIS A 223 -2.35 8.80 -12.40
C HIS A 223 -1.20 9.47 -13.18
N GLU A 224 -0.97 10.77 -12.99
CA GLU A 224 0.14 11.50 -13.63
C GLU A 224 1.51 10.98 -13.16
N TRP A 225 1.64 10.64 -11.86
CA TRP A 225 2.87 10.02 -11.35
C TRP A 225 3.14 8.66 -12.02
N MET A 226 2.11 7.84 -12.24
CA MET A 226 2.24 6.56 -12.94
C MET A 226 2.70 6.74 -14.39
N LYS A 227 2.23 7.79 -15.10
CA LYS A 227 2.71 8.13 -16.44
C LYS A 227 4.18 8.53 -16.45
N VAL A 228 4.57 9.44 -15.56
CA VAL A 228 5.97 9.87 -15.41
C VAL A 228 6.91 8.68 -15.13
N ARG A 229 6.40 7.65 -14.47
CA ARG A 229 7.13 6.41 -14.15
C ARG A 229 7.04 5.35 -15.25
N ASN A 230 6.38 5.62 -16.38
CA ASN A 230 6.13 4.67 -17.46
C ASN A 230 5.43 3.37 -16.99
N ILE A 231 4.57 3.47 -15.96
CA ILE A 231 3.73 2.37 -15.48
C ILE A 231 2.54 2.21 -16.43
N ILE A 232 2.01 3.32 -16.90
CA ILE A 232 0.94 3.44 -17.90
C ILE A 232 1.35 4.46 -18.97
N ASP A 233 0.64 4.45 -20.12
CA ASP A 233 0.81 5.41 -21.23
C ASP A 233 0.27 6.82 -20.90
#